data_f921169fa62a7f7628aa201f2e176b41
#
_entry.id   f921169fa62a7f7628aa201f2e176b41
#
_cell.length_a   1.000
_cell.length_b   1.000
_cell.length_c   1.000
_cell.angle_alpha   90.00
_cell.angle_beta   90.00
_cell.angle_gamma   90.00
#
_symmetry.space_group_name_H-M   'P 1'
#
loop_
_entity.id
_entity.type
_entity.pdbx_description
1 polymer ?
#
loop_
_entity_poly.entity_id
_entity_poly.type
_entity_poly.pdbx_seq_one_letter_code
_entity_poly.pdbx_strand_id
1 'polypeptide(L)'
;MKKLFIVSFVVLTACGGSLSDEQRKQMREASEQQTIVKVTEAEIMEAAFAKGRSVMSQLKESNPDTSKVSMEEIVRIHWLVPGEAHSLEIEQQLIEAYLNSMLTGTPLQDNVQKIGEDSLLYTNPVVLTRADSSIEIKGTWNIWMSKRQLILAMGKK
;
A
#
# COMPACT_ATOMS: atom_id res chain seq x y z
N MET A 1 51.89 62.58 -6.12
CA MET A 1 51.79 61.17 -5.56
C MET A 1 50.69 60.48 -6.30
N LYS A 2 51.03 59.69 -7.33
CA LYS A 2 50.05 58.93 -8.16
C LYS A 2 49.93 57.51 -7.61
N LYS A 3 48.75 57.15 -7.08
CA LYS A 3 48.46 55.74 -6.61
C LYS A 3 48.02 54.94 -7.81
N LEU A 4 48.85 53.98 -8.17
CA LEU A 4 48.58 53.00 -9.20
C LEU A 4 47.65 51.89 -8.64
N PHE A 5 46.42 51.81 -9.14
CA PHE A 5 45.49 50.75 -8.84
C PHE A 5 45.73 49.58 -9.82
N ILE A 6 46.33 48.51 -9.34
CA ILE A 6 46.46 47.26 -10.09
C ILE A 6 45.15 46.46 -9.90
N VAL A 7 44.33 46.45 -10.94
CA VAL A 7 43.15 45.60 -11.00
C VAL A 7 43.61 44.21 -11.43
N SER A 8 43.62 43.26 -10.48
CA SER A 8 43.93 41.88 -10.76
C SER A 8 42.71 41.19 -11.36
N PHE A 9 42.81 40.90 -12.66
CA PHE A 9 41.75 40.20 -13.41
C PHE A 9 41.91 38.71 -13.21
N VAL A 10 41.10 38.13 -12.29
CA VAL A 10 41.06 36.67 -12.07
C VAL A 10 40.25 36.04 -13.21
N VAL A 11 40.93 35.42 -14.13
CA VAL A 11 40.31 34.63 -15.21
C VAL A 11 39.88 33.28 -14.61
N LEU A 12 38.58 33.13 -14.39
CA LEU A 12 37.95 31.85 -14.07
C LEU A 12 37.93 31.01 -15.36
N THR A 13 38.95 30.21 -15.56
CA THR A 13 38.93 29.11 -16.55
C THR A 13 37.93 28.05 -16.07
N ALA A 14 36.70 28.09 -16.58
CA ALA A 14 35.74 27.00 -16.46
C ALA A 14 36.33 25.80 -17.22
N CYS A 15 36.92 24.85 -16.47
CA CYS A 15 37.27 23.56 -16.99
C CYS A 15 36.00 22.80 -17.37
N GLY A 16 35.57 22.94 -18.62
CA GLY A 16 34.64 22.03 -19.28
C GLY A 16 35.34 20.69 -19.53
N GLY A 17 35.72 19.98 -18.47
CA GLY A 17 36.27 18.61 -18.57
C GLY A 17 35.18 17.65 -19.04
N SER A 18 35.31 17.09 -20.23
CA SER A 18 34.49 15.95 -20.63
C SER A 18 34.75 14.82 -19.64
N LEU A 19 33.66 14.33 -19.03
CA LEU A 19 33.72 13.17 -18.12
C LEU A 19 34.51 12.04 -18.79
N SER A 20 35.45 11.46 -18.07
CA SER A 20 36.20 10.28 -18.57
C SER A 20 35.23 9.13 -18.78
N ASP A 21 35.60 8.20 -19.67
CA ASP A 21 34.77 7.03 -19.94
C ASP A 21 34.51 6.19 -18.66
N GLU A 22 35.45 6.18 -17.74
CA GLU A 22 35.33 5.57 -16.41
C GLU A 22 34.26 6.26 -15.55
N GLN A 23 34.27 7.60 -15.53
CA GLN A 23 33.26 8.40 -14.80
C GLN A 23 31.87 8.24 -15.42
N ARG A 24 31.77 8.17 -16.75
CA ARG A 24 30.51 7.88 -17.45
C ARG A 24 29.99 6.50 -17.15
N LYS A 25 30.88 5.50 -17.05
CA LYS A 25 30.53 4.13 -16.67
C LYS A 25 30.03 4.06 -15.24
N GLN A 26 30.74 4.68 -14.28
CA GLN A 26 30.31 4.75 -12.88
C GLN A 26 28.97 5.49 -12.70
N MET A 27 28.75 6.59 -13.44
CA MET A 27 27.45 7.28 -13.40
C MET A 27 26.33 6.42 -14.01
N ARG A 28 26.61 5.64 -15.03
CA ARG A 28 25.66 4.72 -15.65
C ARG A 28 25.32 3.56 -14.69
N GLU A 29 26.33 2.95 -14.10
CA GLU A 29 26.15 1.89 -13.08
C GLU A 29 25.41 2.41 -11.84
N ALA A 30 25.72 3.62 -11.37
CA ALA A 30 24.98 4.25 -10.27
C ALA A 30 23.52 4.59 -10.67
N SER A 31 23.27 5.01 -11.90
CA SER A 31 21.95 5.24 -12.46
C SER A 31 21.15 3.96 -12.63
N GLU A 32 21.78 2.87 -13.05
CA GLU A 32 21.15 1.56 -13.16
C GLU A 32 20.81 0.98 -11.79
N GLN A 33 21.65 1.20 -10.76
CA GLN A 33 21.35 0.83 -9.38
C GLN A 33 20.23 1.70 -8.74
N GLN A 34 20.03 2.91 -9.26
CA GLN A 34 18.93 3.80 -8.86
C GLN A 34 17.71 3.69 -9.78
N THR A 35 17.62 2.65 -10.60
CA THR A 35 16.44 2.44 -11.45
C THR A 35 15.22 2.37 -10.54
N ILE A 36 14.40 3.41 -10.59
CA ILE A 36 13.11 3.44 -9.90
C ILE A 36 12.30 2.30 -10.48
N VAL A 37 12.19 1.21 -9.73
CA VAL A 37 11.29 0.11 -10.10
C VAL A 37 9.89 0.69 -10.11
N LYS A 38 9.35 0.91 -11.30
CA LYS A 38 7.99 1.41 -11.47
C LYS A 38 7.03 0.27 -11.12
N VAL A 39 6.57 0.26 -9.88
CA VAL A 39 5.55 -0.69 -9.42
C VAL A 39 4.23 -0.37 -10.11
N THR A 40 3.63 -1.35 -10.76
CA THR A 40 2.34 -1.21 -11.43
C THR A 40 1.18 -1.24 -10.43
N GLU A 41 0.02 -0.68 -10.79
CA GLU A 41 -1.19 -0.76 -9.95
C GLU A 41 -1.60 -2.23 -9.73
N ALA A 42 -1.43 -3.10 -10.72
CA ALA A 42 -1.73 -4.53 -10.57
C ALA A 42 -0.84 -5.19 -9.50
N GLU A 43 0.46 -4.93 -9.50
CA GLU A 43 1.37 -5.44 -8.47
C GLU A 43 1.03 -4.89 -7.08
N ILE A 44 0.62 -3.62 -6.98
CA ILE A 44 0.19 -3.02 -5.72
C ILE A 44 -1.09 -3.71 -5.21
N MET A 45 -2.06 -3.98 -6.08
CA MET A 45 -3.29 -4.67 -5.70
C MET A 45 -3.01 -6.11 -5.26
N GLU A 46 -2.14 -6.83 -5.97
CA GLU A 46 -1.73 -8.18 -5.59
C GLU A 46 -1.03 -8.21 -4.23
N ALA A 47 -0.11 -7.27 -3.99
CA ALA A 47 0.56 -7.12 -2.70
C ALA A 47 -0.44 -6.80 -1.58
N ALA A 48 -1.46 -5.97 -1.85
CA ALA A 48 -2.51 -5.66 -0.89
C ALA A 48 -3.37 -6.89 -0.56
N PHE A 49 -3.72 -7.71 -1.55
CA PHE A 49 -4.39 -9.00 -1.32
C PHE A 49 -3.52 -9.93 -0.46
N ALA A 50 -2.25 -10.08 -0.81
CA ALA A 50 -1.33 -10.93 -0.05
C ALA A 50 -1.20 -10.47 1.41
N LYS A 51 -1.04 -9.15 1.63
CA LYS A 51 -0.97 -8.57 2.98
C LYS A 51 -2.27 -8.76 3.75
N GLY A 52 -3.42 -8.48 3.12
CA GLY A 52 -4.73 -8.66 3.73
C GLY A 52 -4.97 -10.10 4.20
N ARG A 53 -4.67 -11.09 3.34
CA ARG A 53 -4.77 -12.51 3.66
C ARG A 53 -3.82 -12.94 4.78
N SER A 54 -2.60 -12.40 4.78
CA SER A 54 -1.64 -12.63 5.88
C SER A 54 -2.17 -12.13 7.22
N VAL A 55 -2.75 -10.94 7.25
CA VAL A 55 -3.41 -10.38 8.44
C VAL A 55 -4.57 -11.24 8.89
N MET A 56 -5.41 -11.69 7.95
CA MET A 56 -6.54 -12.58 8.27
C MET A 56 -6.09 -13.92 8.87
N SER A 57 -4.96 -14.46 8.44
CA SER A 57 -4.35 -15.65 9.05
C SER A 57 -3.95 -15.39 10.50
N GLN A 58 -3.25 -14.27 10.75
CA GLN A 58 -2.83 -13.87 12.10
C GLN A 58 -4.04 -13.64 13.04
N LEU A 59 -5.11 -12.99 12.56
CA LEU A 59 -6.34 -12.78 13.32
C LEU A 59 -7.03 -14.09 13.70
N LYS A 60 -7.03 -15.10 12.82
CA LYS A 60 -7.57 -16.43 13.12
C LYS A 60 -6.75 -17.16 14.20
N GLU A 61 -5.43 -17.08 14.10
CA GLU A 61 -4.51 -17.71 15.05
C GLU A 61 -4.53 -17.03 16.43
N SER A 62 -4.72 -15.70 16.46
CA SER A 62 -4.69 -14.90 17.69
C SER A 62 -6.03 -14.77 18.41
N ASN A 63 -7.09 -15.48 17.96
CA ASN A 63 -8.44 -15.42 18.52
C ASN A 63 -9.01 -13.97 18.55
N PRO A 64 -9.22 -13.35 17.47
CA PRO A 64 -9.09 -12.08 16.79
C PRO A 64 -8.46 -10.92 17.61
N ASP A 65 -7.34 -11.16 18.26
CA ASP A 65 -6.57 -10.11 18.95
C ASP A 65 -5.74 -9.29 17.95
N THR A 66 -6.23 -8.10 17.61
CA THR A 66 -5.57 -7.18 16.67
C THR A 66 -4.23 -6.64 17.16
N SER A 67 -3.96 -6.70 18.48
CA SER A 67 -2.71 -6.21 19.06
C SER A 67 -1.47 -7.03 18.64
N LYS A 68 -1.68 -8.25 18.15
CA LYS A 68 -0.62 -9.15 17.69
C LYS A 68 -0.30 -9.02 16.19
N VAL A 69 -1.04 -8.18 15.48
CA VAL A 69 -0.84 -7.97 14.04
C VAL A 69 0.26 -6.92 13.81
N SER A 70 1.20 -7.21 12.89
CA SER A 70 2.18 -6.21 12.46
C SER A 70 1.50 -5.07 11.69
N MET A 71 1.69 -3.83 12.17
CA MET A 71 1.04 -2.62 11.64
C MET A 71 1.94 -1.83 10.67
N GLU A 72 3.00 -2.42 10.10
CA GLU A 72 3.95 -1.67 9.27
C GLU A 72 3.30 -0.98 8.06
N GLU A 73 2.48 -1.72 7.29
CA GLU A 73 1.77 -1.20 6.13
C GLU A 73 0.29 -0.90 6.42
N ILE A 74 -0.16 -1.22 7.63
CA ILE A 74 -1.55 -1.15 8.04
C ILE A 74 -1.80 0.15 8.80
N VAL A 75 -2.84 0.86 8.37
CA VAL A 75 -3.29 2.10 9.03
C VAL A 75 -4.32 1.77 10.11
N ARG A 76 -5.24 0.84 9.81
CA ARG A 76 -6.33 0.46 10.71
C ARG A 76 -6.86 -0.94 10.38
N ILE A 77 -7.23 -1.68 11.42
CA ILE A 77 -8.04 -2.89 11.32
C ILE A 77 -9.36 -2.62 12.02
N HIS A 78 -10.47 -2.88 11.34
CA HIS A 78 -11.81 -2.62 11.85
C HIS A 78 -12.71 -3.82 11.58
N TRP A 79 -13.44 -4.26 12.62
CA TRP A 79 -14.53 -5.22 12.50
C TRP A 79 -15.84 -4.48 12.35
N LEU A 80 -16.58 -4.74 11.29
CA LEU A 80 -17.87 -4.12 11.00
C LEU A 80 -18.97 -5.17 11.00
N VAL A 81 -20.06 -4.87 11.71
CA VAL A 81 -21.27 -5.68 11.75
C VAL A 81 -22.32 -5.05 10.83
N PRO A 82 -23.16 -5.85 10.13
CA PRO A 82 -24.26 -5.30 9.33
C PRO A 82 -25.18 -4.36 10.15
N GLY A 83 -25.45 -3.16 9.63
CA GLY A 83 -26.29 -2.16 10.28
C GLY A 83 -25.58 -1.29 11.32
N GLU A 84 -24.27 -1.35 11.48
CA GLU A 84 -23.50 -0.50 12.38
C GLU A 84 -23.46 0.96 11.87
N ALA A 85 -23.95 1.90 12.69
CA ALA A 85 -24.17 3.28 12.29
C ALA A 85 -22.91 4.17 12.22
N HIS A 86 -21.78 3.73 12.79
CA HIS A 86 -20.56 4.55 12.93
C HIS A 86 -19.42 4.16 12.01
N SER A 87 -19.67 3.32 11.01
CA SER A 87 -18.67 2.95 10.00
C SER A 87 -18.52 4.00 8.90
N LEU A 88 -17.41 3.95 8.17
CA LEU A 88 -17.25 4.78 6.98
C LEU A 88 -18.23 4.34 5.88
N GLU A 89 -18.73 5.29 5.09
CA GLU A 89 -19.69 5.02 4.02
C GLU A 89 -19.24 3.90 3.08
N ILE A 90 -17.96 3.90 2.70
CA ILE A 90 -17.39 2.85 1.82
C ILE A 90 -17.43 1.47 2.47
N GLU A 91 -17.21 1.37 3.78
CA GLU A 91 -17.27 0.10 4.53
C GLU A 91 -18.72 -0.41 4.59
N GLN A 92 -19.70 0.49 4.72
CA GLN A 92 -21.13 0.16 4.67
C GLN A 92 -21.53 -0.35 3.28
N GLN A 93 -21.13 0.34 2.22
CA GLN A 93 -21.39 -0.08 0.85
C GLN A 93 -20.84 -1.48 0.56
N LEU A 94 -19.65 -1.80 1.10
CA LEU A 94 -19.03 -3.10 0.92
C LEU A 94 -19.76 -4.23 1.67
N ILE A 95 -20.19 -4.00 2.91
CA ILE A 95 -20.96 -5.01 3.64
C ILE A 95 -22.34 -5.23 3.02
N GLU A 96 -22.97 -4.18 2.50
CA GLU A 96 -24.21 -4.29 1.73
C GLU A 96 -24.03 -5.07 0.42
N ALA A 97 -22.92 -4.84 -0.28
CA ALA A 97 -22.58 -5.62 -1.47
C ALA A 97 -22.40 -7.11 -1.16
N TYR A 98 -21.80 -7.46 -0.03
CA TYR A 98 -21.72 -8.84 0.43
C TYR A 98 -23.08 -9.44 0.79
N LEU A 99 -23.94 -8.68 1.45
CA LEU A 99 -25.31 -9.12 1.75
C LEU A 99 -26.10 -9.39 0.46
N ASN A 100 -25.99 -8.51 -0.54
CA ASN A 100 -26.61 -8.69 -1.84
C ASN A 100 -26.04 -9.91 -2.58
N SER A 101 -24.73 -10.11 -2.55
CA SER A 101 -24.07 -11.29 -3.13
C SER A 101 -24.58 -12.60 -2.49
N MET A 102 -24.73 -12.59 -1.17
CA MET A 102 -25.32 -13.74 -0.44
C MET A 102 -26.75 -14.03 -0.89
N LEU A 103 -27.59 -13.00 -1.04
CA LEU A 103 -29.00 -13.14 -1.49
C LEU A 103 -29.10 -13.67 -2.93
N THR A 104 -28.15 -13.33 -3.77
CA THR A 104 -28.10 -13.79 -5.19
C THR A 104 -27.37 -15.12 -5.38
N GLY A 105 -26.85 -15.72 -4.30
CA GLY A 105 -26.08 -16.96 -4.36
C GLY A 105 -24.69 -16.80 -4.99
N THR A 106 -24.20 -15.56 -5.09
CA THR A 106 -22.83 -15.27 -5.59
C THR A 106 -21.81 -15.63 -4.50
N PRO A 107 -20.70 -16.31 -4.85
CA PRO A 107 -19.67 -16.66 -3.88
C PRO A 107 -19.09 -15.43 -3.19
N LEU A 108 -19.01 -15.48 -1.85
CA LEU A 108 -18.42 -14.41 -1.06
C LEU A 108 -16.89 -14.59 -1.06
N GLN A 109 -16.19 -13.57 -1.52
CA GLN A 109 -14.73 -13.55 -1.60
C GLN A 109 -14.16 -12.29 -0.96
N ASP A 110 -12.90 -12.35 -0.55
CA ASP A 110 -12.16 -11.17 -0.13
C ASP A 110 -12.01 -10.18 -1.30
N ASN A 111 -11.94 -8.91 -0.97
CA ASN A 111 -11.87 -7.82 -1.96
C ASN A 111 -10.80 -6.80 -1.55
N VAL A 112 -10.18 -6.14 -2.54
CA VAL A 112 -9.33 -4.97 -2.34
C VAL A 112 -9.84 -3.84 -3.21
N GLN A 113 -9.96 -2.65 -2.62
CA GLN A 113 -10.32 -1.43 -3.33
C GLN A 113 -9.31 -0.33 -3.09
N LYS A 114 -9.03 0.45 -4.12
CA LYS A 114 -8.27 1.69 -4.02
C LYS A 114 -9.20 2.80 -3.53
N ILE A 115 -8.82 3.45 -2.43
CA ILE A 115 -9.58 4.54 -1.84
C ILE A 115 -8.75 5.82 -1.93
N GLY A 116 -9.15 6.69 -2.87
CA GLY A 116 -8.35 7.86 -3.20
C GLY A 116 -6.98 7.50 -3.80
N GLU A 117 -5.98 8.33 -3.55
CA GLU A 117 -4.64 8.13 -4.15
C GLU A 117 -3.71 7.29 -3.26
N ASP A 118 -3.88 7.34 -1.92
CA ASP A 118 -2.89 6.88 -0.96
C ASP A 118 -3.33 5.67 -0.12
N SER A 119 -4.58 5.25 -0.24
CA SER A 119 -5.16 4.20 0.61
C SER A 119 -5.68 3.03 -0.18
N LEU A 120 -5.55 1.84 0.41
CA LEU A 120 -6.14 0.60 -0.05
C LEU A 120 -6.98 0.01 1.08
N LEU A 121 -8.14 -0.51 0.75
CA LEU A 121 -9.03 -1.17 1.68
C LEU A 121 -9.19 -2.63 1.26
N TYR A 122 -8.66 -3.53 2.08
CA TYR A 122 -8.94 -4.96 1.96
C TYR A 122 -10.12 -5.31 2.86
N THR A 123 -11.07 -6.07 2.33
CA THR A 123 -12.24 -6.55 3.07
C THR A 123 -12.37 -8.05 2.98
N ASN A 124 -12.75 -8.68 4.09
CA ASN A 124 -13.00 -10.12 4.14
C ASN A 124 -14.31 -10.38 4.91
N PRO A 125 -15.35 -10.97 4.25
CA PRO A 125 -16.59 -11.31 4.92
C PRO A 125 -16.40 -12.55 5.81
N VAL A 126 -16.96 -12.52 7.00
CA VAL A 126 -17.01 -13.66 7.91
C VAL A 126 -18.42 -14.21 7.94
N VAL A 127 -18.56 -15.44 7.53
CA VAL A 127 -19.85 -16.13 7.44
C VAL A 127 -20.01 -17.20 8.52
N LEU A 128 -21.24 -17.39 8.94
CA LEU A 128 -21.65 -18.49 9.78
C LEU A 128 -22.63 -19.37 8.97
N THR A 129 -22.36 -20.66 8.90
CA THR A 129 -23.33 -21.62 8.37
C THR A 129 -24.16 -22.14 9.56
N ARG A 130 -25.47 -21.96 9.51
CA ARG A 130 -26.41 -22.45 10.52
C ARG A 130 -26.70 -23.94 10.31
N ALA A 131 -27.34 -24.56 11.29
CA ALA A 131 -27.69 -25.97 11.25
C ALA A 131 -28.67 -26.34 10.12
N ASP A 132 -29.47 -25.39 9.66
CA ASP A 132 -30.38 -25.49 8.52
C ASP A 132 -29.69 -25.26 7.16
N SER A 133 -28.35 -25.19 7.14
CA SER A 133 -27.53 -24.85 5.98
C SER A 133 -27.68 -23.43 5.45
N SER A 134 -28.44 -22.55 6.13
CA SER A 134 -28.45 -21.15 5.79
C SER A 134 -27.11 -20.48 6.13
N ILE A 135 -26.73 -19.50 5.32
CA ILE A 135 -25.50 -18.71 5.49
C ILE A 135 -25.88 -17.33 6.02
N GLU A 136 -25.17 -16.89 7.03
CA GLU A 136 -25.32 -15.56 7.61
C GLU A 136 -23.98 -14.83 7.64
N ILE A 137 -23.94 -13.56 7.22
CA ILE A 137 -22.76 -12.71 7.36
C ILE A 137 -22.73 -12.18 8.79
N LYS A 138 -21.75 -12.59 9.58
CA LYS A 138 -21.50 -12.07 10.92
C LYS A 138 -20.96 -10.65 10.89
N GLY A 139 -20.16 -10.35 9.90
CA GLY A 139 -19.51 -9.05 9.71
C GLY A 139 -18.38 -9.15 8.69
N THR A 140 -17.65 -8.05 8.55
CA THR A 140 -16.47 -7.96 7.68
C THR A 140 -15.27 -7.46 8.46
N TRP A 141 -14.11 -8.03 8.20
CA TRP A 141 -12.84 -7.43 8.56
C TRP A 141 -12.44 -6.43 7.48
N ASN A 142 -12.20 -5.21 7.90
CA ASN A 142 -11.78 -4.10 7.05
C ASN A 142 -10.37 -3.70 7.45
N ILE A 143 -9.41 -3.88 6.53
CA ILE A 143 -7.99 -3.62 6.75
C ILE A 143 -7.57 -2.49 5.83
N TRP A 144 -7.32 -1.33 6.42
CA TRP A 144 -6.84 -0.15 5.71
C TRP A 144 -5.33 -0.19 5.64
N MET A 145 -4.79 -0.03 4.44
CA MET A 145 -3.35 -0.05 4.17
C MET A 145 -2.90 1.25 3.53
N SER A 146 -1.67 1.67 3.85
CA SER A 146 -1.02 2.76 3.16
C SER A 146 -0.40 2.25 1.86
N LYS A 147 -0.86 2.76 0.72
CA LYS A 147 -0.29 2.44 -0.60
C LYS A 147 1.21 2.72 -0.64
N ARG A 148 1.64 3.86 -0.08
CA ARG A 148 3.05 4.23 -0.01
C ARG A 148 3.89 3.23 0.78
N GLN A 149 3.44 2.82 1.97
CA GLN A 149 4.17 1.86 2.81
C GLN A 149 4.25 0.49 2.13
N LEU A 150 3.17 0.06 1.48
CA LEU A 150 3.13 -1.19 0.73
C LEU A 150 4.15 -1.20 -0.43
N ILE A 151 4.25 -0.11 -1.21
CA ILE A 151 5.24 0.03 -2.28
C ILE A 151 6.66 -0.02 -1.71
N LEU A 152 6.92 0.67 -0.59
CA LEU A 152 8.23 0.64 0.07
C LEU A 152 8.60 -0.76 0.56
N ALA A 153 7.64 -1.53 1.04
CA ALA A 153 7.87 -2.91 1.46
C ALA A 153 8.20 -3.83 0.27
N MET A 154 7.58 -3.61 -0.89
CA MET A 154 7.88 -4.35 -2.13
C MET A 154 9.30 -4.10 -2.64
N GLY A 155 9.82 -2.88 -2.48
CA GLY A 155 11.18 -2.51 -2.92
C GLY A 155 12.31 -2.97 -1.98
N LYS A 156 12.00 -3.53 -0.82
CA LYS A 156 12.97 -4.04 0.17
C LYS A 156 13.36 -5.52 -0.01
N LYS A 157 12.91 -6.15 -1.09
CA LYS A 157 13.22 -7.56 -1.38
C LYS A 157 14.52 -7.71 -2.15
#